data_387d9099e8bd5286dd1654c575fc5cb0
#
_entry.id   387d9099e8bd5286dd1654c575fc5cb0
#
_cell.length_a   1.000
_cell.length_b   1.000
_cell.length_c   1.000
_cell.angle_alpha   90.00
_cell.angle_beta   90.00
_cell.angle_gamma   90.00
#
_symmetry.space_group_name_H-M   'P 1'
#
loop_
_entity.id
_entity.type
_entity.pdbx_description
1 polymer ?
#
loop_
_entity_poly.entity_id
_entity_poly.type
_entity_poly.pdbx_seq_one_letter_code
_entity_poly.pdbx_strand_id
1 'polypeptide(L)'
;MIIGIDKIGFATSQYVLKLQDLAEARGIDPEKLSKGLLLKELSIAPLTEDIVTLAASASDSILTEQERAEIDMVIVATESGIDQSKAAAVFVHGLLGIQPFARSFEIKEACYGATAALHYAKLHVENSPESKVLVIASDIAKYGIETPGEPTQGAGSVAMLITQNPRIMAFNNDNVAQTRDIMDFWRPNYSTTPYVNGVYSTQQYLDSLKTTWLEYQKRYQLTLDDFAAVCFHLPYPKLALKGLKKIMDKNLPQEKKDLLQKHFDQSILYSQKVGNIYTGSLFLGLLSLLENTDSLKAGDKIALYSYGSGAVAEFFSGELVEGYEAYLDKDRFNKLNQRTALSVADYEKVFFEEVDLDETNSAQFAGYDNQDFALIEIVDHQRRYSKVEK
;
A
#
# COMPACT_ATOMS: atom_id res chain seq x y z
N MET A 1 22.89 -15.08 -4.40
CA MET A 1 22.32 -14.54 -3.14
C MET A 1 20.82 -14.46 -3.36
N ILE A 2 20.00 -14.93 -2.42
CA ILE A 2 18.54 -14.84 -2.47
C ILE A 2 18.13 -13.68 -1.55
N ILE A 3 17.42 -12.69 -2.10
CA ILE A 3 16.98 -11.49 -1.37
C ILE A 3 15.48 -11.31 -1.60
N GLY A 4 14.77 -10.84 -0.58
CA GLY A 4 13.34 -10.65 -0.71
C GLY A 4 12.66 -10.17 0.56
N ILE A 5 11.35 -10.38 0.62
CA ILE A 5 10.50 -10.02 1.74
C ILE A 5 10.65 -11.08 2.84
N ASP A 6 11.24 -10.69 3.94
CA ASP A 6 11.42 -11.53 5.13
C ASP A 6 10.20 -11.47 6.05
N LYS A 7 9.65 -10.29 6.24
CA LYS A 7 8.41 -10.03 6.98
C LYS A 7 7.57 -8.98 6.27
N ILE A 8 6.26 -9.06 6.45
CA ILE A 8 5.30 -8.08 5.92
C ILE A 8 4.23 -7.80 6.97
N GLY A 9 3.99 -6.51 7.24
CA GLY A 9 2.99 -6.02 8.19
C GLY A 9 2.07 -4.99 7.56
N PHE A 10 0.91 -4.79 8.18
CA PHE A 10 -0.08 -3.85 7.72
C PHE A 10 -0.77 -3.16 8.90
N ALA A 11 -0.99 -1.87 8.76
CA ALA A 11 -1.83 -1.07 9.64
C ALA A 11 -2.77 -0.18 8.84
N THR A 12 -3.94 0.09 9.41
CA THR A 12 -4.94 0.99 8.87
C THR A 12 -5.71 1.62 10.03
N SER A 13 -6.47 2.68 9.76
CA SER A 13 -7.28 3.33 10.79
C SER A 13 -8.31 2.40 11.42
N GLN A 14 -8.60 2.65 12.69
CA GLN A 14 -9.70 2.01 13.43
C GLN A 14 -11.09 2.49 12.97
N TYR A 15 -11.16 3.55 12.18
CA TYR A 15 -12.41 4.08 11.66
C TYR A 15 -12.65 3.66 10.22
N VAL A 16 -13.92 3.37 9.91
CA VAL A 16 -14.34 2.89 8.59
C VAL A 16 -15.66 3.54 8.17
N LEU A 17 -15.76 3.90 6.90
CA LEU A 17 -17.00 4.31 6.26
C LEU A 17 -17.53 3.18 5.38
N LYS A 18 -18.78 2.75 5.58
CA LYS A 18 -19.43 1.78 4.69
C LYS A 18 -19.86 2.47 3.41
N LEU A 19 -19.49 1.90 2.27
CA LEU A 19 -19.84 2.46 0.97
C LEU A 19 -21.33 2.39 0.67
N GLN A 20 -22.09 1.51 1.32
CA GLN A 20 -23.55 1.52 1.23
C GLN A 20 -24.11 2.82 1.83
N ASP A 21 -23.67 3.21 3.03
CA ASP A 21 -24.12 4.42 3.70
C ASP A 21 -23.74 5.67 2.89
N LEU A 22 -22.53 5.68 2.32
CA LEU A 22 -22.08 6.75 1.44
C LEU A 22 -22.95 6.83 0.18
N ALA A 23 -23.26 5.71 -0.46
CA ALA A 23 -24.09 5.67 -1.66
C ALA A 23 -25.49 6.24 -1.39
N GLU A 24 -26.10 5.85 -0.27
CA GLU A 24 -27.41 6.39 0.16
C GLU A 24 -27.36 7.90 0.38
N ALA A 25 -26.33 8.40 1.08
CA ALA A 25 -26.17 9.83 1.34
C ALA A 25 -25.91 10.67 0.07
N ARG A 26 -25.23 10.08 -0.93
CA ARG A 26 -24.92 10.74 -2.22
C ARG A 26 -25.99 10.50 -3.31
N GLY A 27 -27.05 9.76 -3.01
CA GLY A 27 -28.07 9.40 -4.01
C GLY A 27 -27.52 8.53 -5.16
N ILE A 28 -26.50 7.73 -4.88
CA ILE A 28 -25.85 6.82 -5.83
C ILE A 28 -26.41 5.41 -5.61
N ASP A 29 -26.64 4.68 -6.71
CA ASP A 29 -26.97 3.26 -6.61
C ASP A 29 -25.83 2.48 -5.94
N PRO A 30 -26.04 1.81 -4.78
CA PRO A 30 -25.00 1.06 -4.07
C PRO A 30 -24.32 -0.03 -4.92
N GLU A 31 -25.00 -0.59 -5.93
CA GLU A 31 -24.42 -1.57 -6.84
C GLU A 31 -23.34 -0.97 -7.75
N LYS A 32 -23.38 0.33 -8.03
CA LYS A 32 -22.30 1.01 -8.77
C LYS A 32 -20.98 1.00 -7.99
N LEU A 33 -21.02 1.03 -6.66
CA LEU A 33 -19.85 0.97 -5.81
C LEU A 33 -19.43 -0.49 -5.57
N SER A 34 -20.34 -1.34 -5.13
CA SER A 34 -20.02 -2.74 -4.78
C SER A 34 -19.67 -3.61 -5.99
N LYS A 35 -20.36 -3.47 -7.13
CA LYS A 35 -20.08 -4.21 -8.37
C LYS A 35 -19.23 -3.42 -9.36
N GLY A 36 -19.41 -2.10 -9.40
CA GLY A 36 -18.69 -1.20 -10.31
C GLY A 36 -17.22 -0.96 -9.92
N LEU A 37 -16.93 -0.82 -8.63
CA LEU A 37 -15.60 -0.64 -8.09
C LEU A 37 -15.04 -1.90 -7.41
N LEU A 38 -15.91 -2.81 -6.95
CA LEU A 38 -15.58 -3.95 -6.08
C LEU A 38 -15.06 -3.50 -4.71
N LEU A 39 -15.60 -2.41 -4.15
CA LEU A 39 -15.28 -1.88 -2.83
C LEU A 39 -16.49 -2.00 -1.91
N LYS A 40 -16.25 -2.09 -0.60
CA LYS A 40 -17.27 -2.22 0.44
C LYS A 40 -17.17 -1.14 1.51
N GLU A 41 -15.94 -0.80 1.88
CA GLU A 41 -15.61 0.10 2.97
C GLU A 41 -14.40 0.95 2.61
N LEU A 42 -14.25 2.10 3.28
CA LEU A 42 -13.09 2.98 3.22
C LEU A 42 -12.52 3.16 4.62
N SER A 43 -11.21 3.08 4.78
CA SER A 43 -10.51 3.49 6.00
C SER A 43 -10.45 5.01 6.10
N ILE A 44 -10.81 5.55 7.26
CA ILE A 44 -10.86 6.98 7.54
C ILE A 44 -9.88 7.31 8.65
N ALA A 45 -8.83 8.07 8.33
CA ALA A 45 -7.82 8.50 9.29
C ALA A 45 -8.18 9.88 9.88
N PRO A 46 -8.33 10.01 11.22
CA PRO A 46 -8.47 11.30 11.90
C PRO A 46 -7.13 12.05 11.91
N LEU A 47 -7.11 13.32 12.34
CA LEU A 47 -5.88 14.13 12.43
C LEU A 47 -4.78 13.52 13.31
N THR A 48 -5.16 12.71 14.28
CA THR A 48 -4.23 12.00 15.17
C THR A 48 -3.53 10.82 14.49
N GLU A 49 -4.04 10.37 13.33
CA GLU A 49 -3.42 9.37 12.47
C GLU A 49 -2.93 10.02 11.17
N ASP A 50 -1.66 9.86 10.87
CA ASP A 50 -1.07 10.25 9.59
C ASP A 50 -0.16 9.13 9.06
N ILE A 51 0.55 9.40 7.96
CA ILE A 51 1.44 8.41 7.34
C ILE A 51 2.56 7.94 8.28
N VAL A 52 2.96 8.75 9.27
CA VAL A 52 3.99 8.40 10.25
C VAL A 52 3.44 7.39 11.25
N THR A 53 2.26 7.65 11.82
CA THR A 53 1.63 6.77 12.80
C THR A 53 1.24 5.43 12.21
N LEU A 54 0.67 5.42 10.99
CA LEU A 54 0.34 4.22 10.25
C LEU A 54 1.60 3.41 9.89
N ALA A 55 2.67 4.09 9.45
CA ALA A 55 3.96 3.47 9.16
C ALA A 55 4.60 2.84 10.39
N ALA A 56 4.56 3.55 11.52
CA ALA A 56 5.06 3.03 12.80
C ALA A 56 4.27 1.80 13.25
N SER A 57 2.92 1.85 13.20
CA SER A 57 2.05 0.74 13.56
C SER A 57 2.26 -0.51 12.69
N ALA A 58 2.35 -0.34 11.37
CA ALA A 58 2.62 -1.46 10.45
C ALA A 58 3.98 -2.11 10.74
N SER A 59 5.00 -1.31 11.02
CA SER A 59 6.35 -1.75 11.29
C SER A 59 6.50 -2.39 12.67
N ASP A 60 5.93 -1.79 13.70
CA ASP A 60 5.94 -2.29 15.09
C ASP A 60 5.35 -3.71 15.18
N SER A 61 4.34 -4.00 14.37
CA SER A 61 3.66 -5.29 14.33
C SER A 61 4.54 -6.47 13.88
N ILE A 62 5.67 -6.21 13.21
CA ILE A 62 6.55 -7.24 12.64
C ILE A 62 7.96 -7.24 13.19
N LEU A 63 8.38 -6.17 13.88
CA LEU A 63 9.76 -6.01 14.31
C LEU A 63 9.97 -6.42 15.77
N THR A 64 10.98 -7.25 16.00
CA THR A 64 11.53 -7.53 17.33
C THR A 64 12.54 -6.47 17.73
N GLU A 65 12.89 -6.39 19.03
CA GLU A 65 13.96 -5.50 19.52
C GLU A 65 15.31 -5.77 18.86
N GLN A 66 15.63 -7.04 18.63
CA GLN A 66 16.86 -7.44 17.94
C GLN A 66 16.87 -6.90 16.50
N GLU A 67 15.78 -7.05 15.75
CA GLU A 67 15.71 -6.57 14.38
C GLU A 67 15.83 -5.04 14.30
N ARG A 68 15.26 -4.29 15.27
CA ARG A 68 15.44 -2.83 15.37
C ARG A 68 16.90 -2.42 15.57
N ALA A 69 17.67 -3.23 16.31
CA ALA A 69 19.11 -3.03 16.49
C ALA A 69 19.94 -3.41 15.24
N GLU A 70 19.39 -4.20 14.33
CA GLU A 70 20.07 -4.71 13.13
C GLU A 70 19.68 -3.97 11.84
N ILE A 71 18.55 -3.23 11.83
CA ILE A 71 18.13 -2.42 10.68
C ILE A 71 19.17 -1.30 10.47
N ASP A 72 19.70 -1.21 9.26
CA ASP A 72 20.63 -0.17 8.85
C ASP A 72 20.06 0.81 7.81
N MET A 73 18.82 0.59 7.37
CA MET A 73 18.11 1.49 6.47
C MET A 73 16.59 1.46 6.67
N VAL A 74 15.96 2.64 6.68
CA VAL A 74 14.51 2.84 6.70
C VAL A 74 14.12 3.69 5.50
N ILE A 75 13.24 3.18 4.65
CA ILE A 75 12.73 3.90 3.48
C ILE A 75 11.20 3.98 3.60
N VAL A 76 10.67 5.21 3.66
CA VAL A 76 9.23 5.43 3.53
C VAL A 76 8.93 5.86 2.10
N ALA A 77 8.06 5.13 1.44
CA ALA A 77 7.50 5.50 0.15
C ALA A 77 6.10 6.09 0.36
N THR A 78 5.88 7.31 -0.10
CA THR A 78 4.61 8.01 0.08
C THR A 78 4.39 9.09 -0.98
N GLU A 79 3.13 9.32 -1.33
CA GLU A 79 2.70 10.53 -2.03
C GLU A 79 1.84 11.45 -1.13
N SER A 80 1.73 11.11 0.16
CA SER A 80 0.99 11.86 1.19
C SER A 80 1.94 12.51 2.21
N GLY A 81 3.12 12.99 1.76
CA GLY A 81 4.16 13.58 2.60
C GLY A 81 3.64 14.69 3.51
N ILE A 82 4.16 14.75 4.74
CA ILE A 82 3.74 15.70 5.78
C ILE A 82 4.68 16.91 5.92
N ASP A 83 5.84 16.85 5.28
CA ASP A 83 6.87 17.89 5.31
C ASP A 83 7.63 17.88 3.98
N GLN A 84 8.01 19.06 3.47
CA GLN A 84 8.71 19.18 2.18
C GLN A 84 10.23 18.94 2.32
N SER A 85 10.74 18.80 3.53
CA SER A 85 12.18 18.73 3.83
C SER A 85 12.53 17.52 4.69
N LYS A 86 11.84 17.34 5.84
CA LYS A 86 12.08 16.24 6.76
C LYS A 86 11.26 15.01 6.35
N ALA A 87 11.95 13.93 6.01
CA ALA A 87 11.32 12.68 5.64
C ALA A 87 10.50 12.04 6.76
N ALA A 88 9.33 11.46 6.44
CA ALA A 88 8.53 10.65 7.36
C ALA A 88 9.35 9.50 7.97
N ALA A 89 10.27 8.92 7.22
CA ALA A 89 11.18 7.87 7.69
C ALA A 89 11.99 8.25 8.93
N VAL A 90 12.35 9.53 9.09
CA VAL A 90 13.12 10.00 10.26
C VAL A 90 12.25 9.98 11.52
N PHE A 91 10.97 10.33 11.42
CA PHE A 91 10.02 10.21 12.53
C PHE A 91 9.79 8.74 12.90
N VAL A 92 9.55 7.89 11.92
CA VAL A 92 9.33 6.45 12.11
C VAL A 92 10.54 5.78 12.74
N HIS A 93 11.77 6.12 12.28
CA HIS A 93 13.00 5.64 12.88
C HIS A 93 13.07 5.93 14.39
N GLY A 94 12.76 7.15 14.80
CA GLY A 94 12.74 7.56 16.21
C GLY A 94 11.67 6.85 17.03
N LEU A 95 10.43 6.77 16.50
CA LEU A 95 9.29 6.12 17.17
C LEU A 95 9.53 4.62 17.40
N LEU A 96 10.19 3.94 16.47
CA LEU A 96 10.48 2.51 16.56
C LEU A 96 11.74 2.20 17.38
N GLY A 97 12.51 3.21 17.80
CA GLY A 97 13.78 3.00 18.50
C GLY A 97 14.81 2.23 17.66
N ILE A 98 14.85 2.48 16.35
CA ILE A 98 15.85 1.87 15.47
C ILE A 98 17.23 2.44 15.79
N GLN A 99 18.27 1.62 15.70
CA GLN A 99 19.64 2.02 16.04
C GLN A 99 20.11 3.27 15.24
N PRO A 100 20.91 4.17 15.83
CA PRO A 100 21.14 5.53 15.32
C PRO A 100 21.97 5.62 14.03
N PHE A 101 22.62 4.54 13.59
CA PHE A 101 23.44 4.53 12.38
C PHE A 101 22.69 4.05 11.14
N ALA A 102 21.37 3.84 11.24
CA ALA A 102 20.51 3.54 10.10
C ALA A 102 20.29 4.78 9.22
N ARG A 103 20.36 4.62 7.90
CA ARG A 103 19.93 5.65 6.96
C ARG A 103 18.43 5.71 6.91
N SER A 104 17.84 6.91 6.96
CA SER A 104 16.39 7.10 6.89
C SER A 104 16.05 8.18 5.89
N PHE A 105 15.23 7.86 4.88
CA PHE A 105 14.83 8.79 3.83
C PHE A 105 13.48 8.41 3.21
N GLU A 106 12.95 9.30 2.36
CA GLU A 106 11.66 9.17 1.72
C GLU A 106 11.80 9.08 0.20
N ILE A 107 10.97 8.27 -0.45
CA ILE A 107 10.90 8.15 -1.90
C ILE A 107 9.51 8.52 -2.39
N LYS A 108 9.45 9.31 -3.48
CA LYS A 108 8.22 9.71 -4.14
C LYS A 108 8.27 9.43 -5.65
N GLU A 109 7.36 8.61 -6.11
CA GLU A 109 6.91 8.49 -7.50
C GLU A 109 5.49 7.94 -7.49
N ALA A 110 4.54 8.77 -7.08
CA ALA A 110 3.14 8.39 -6.91
C ALA A 110 3.02 6.97 -6.28
N CYS A 111 2.11 6.14 -6.76
CA CYS A 111 1.89 4.80 -6.23
C CYS A 111 3.02 3.79 -6.52
N TYR A 112 4.01 4.14 -7.37
CA TYR A 112 5.18 3.28 -7.68
C TYR A 112 6.28 3.37 -6.61
N GLY A 113 6.28 4.38 -5.76
CA GLY A 113 7.38 4.69 -4.83
C GLY A 113 7.89 3.50 -4.01
N ALA A 114 6.98 2.64 -3.52
CA ALA A 114 7.38 1.45 -2.74
C ALA A 114 8.11 0.40 -3.59
N THR A 115 7.76 0.23 -4.86
CA THR A 115 8.49 -0.66 -5.78
C THR A 115 9.89 -0.13 -6.06
N ALA A 116 10.06 1.18 -6.25
CA ALA A 116 11.39 1.80 -6.34
C ALA A 116 12.21 1.57 -5.06
N ALA A 117 11.58 1.71 -3.88
CA ALA A 117 12.23 1.45 -2.60
C ALA A 117 12.68 -0.01 -2.45
N LEU A 118 11.89 -0.98 -2.93
CA LEU A 118 12.27 -2.40 -2.93
C LEU A 118 13.48 -2.67 -3.83
N HIS A 119 13.57 -2.05 -5.00
CA HIS A 119 14.76 -2.15 -5.86
C HIS A 119 16.00 -1.61 -5.17
N TYR A 120 15.88 -0.44 -4.54
CA TYR A 120 17.00 0.14 -3.79
C TYR A 120 17.41 -0.76 -2.61
N ALA A 121 16.43 -1.28 -1.84
CA ALA A 121 16.68 -2.18 -0.73
C ALA A 121 17.39 -3.47 -1.19
N LYS A 122 16.93 -4.07 -2.30
CA LYS A 122 17.57 -5.25 -2.88
C LYS A 122 19.03 -4.99 -3.25
N LEU A 123 19.33 -3.90 -3.96
CA LEU A 123 20.70 -3.53 -4.34
C LEU A 123 21.57 -3.26 -3.11
N HIS A 124 20.99 -2.66 -2.05
CA HIS A 124 21.72 -2.42 -0.80
C HIS A 124 22.10 -3.74 -0.11
N VAL A 125 21.16 -4.69 0.00
CA VAL A 125 21.42 -6.01 0.58
C VAL A 125 22.36 -6.84 -0.32
N GLU A 126 22.28 -6.73 -1.66
CA GLU A 126 23.23 -7.37 -2.57
C GLU A 126 24.68 -6.92 -2.31
N ASN A 127 24.84 -5.63 -2.02
CA ASN A 127 26.17 -5.05 -1.74
C ASN A 127 26.63 -5.27 -0.28
N SER A 128 25.67 -5.44 0.64
CA SER A 128 25.92 -5.62 2.07
C SER A 128 25.00 -6.73 2.61
N PRO A 129 25.39 -8.01 2.52
CA PRO A 129 24.50 -9.16 2.76
C PRO A 129 23.88 -9.25 4.16
N GLU A 130 24.56 -8.69 5.17
CA GLU A 130 24.04 -8.68 6.57
C GLU A 130 23.03 -7.54 6.82
N SER A 131 22.84 -6.64 5.84
CA SER A 131 21.93 -5.51 5.95
C SER A 131 20.47 -5.96 6.07
N LYS A 132 19.72 -5.22 6.90
CA LYS A 132 18.27 -5.29 6.97
C LYS A 132 17.67 -3.94 6.61
N VAL A 133 16.83 -3.93 5.59
CA VAL A 133 16.18 -2.70 5.10
C VAL A 133 14.70 -2.76 5.39
N LEU A 134 14.19 -1.78 6.15
CA LEU A 134 12.77 -1.60 6.38
C LEU A 134 12.20 -0.68 5.29
N VAL A 135 11.40 -1.25 4.40
CA VAL A 135 10.66 -0.53 3.37
C VAL A 135 9.20 -0.39 3.81
N ILE A 136 8.70 0.83 3.82
CA ILE A 136 7.35 1.14 4.28
C ILE A 136 6.63 1.93 3.20
N ALA A 137 5.47 1.43 2.78
CA ALA A 137 4.52 2.14 1.91
C ALA A 137 3.39 2.69 2.78
N SER A 138 3.26 4.00 2.92
CA SER A 138 2.29 4.61 3.85
C SER A 138 1.60 5.80 3.23
N ASP A 139 0.27 5.74 3.08
CA ASP A 139 -0.50 6.78 2.43
C ASP A 139 -1.91 6.95 2.99
N ILE A 140 -2.43 8.16 2.81
CA ILE A 140 -3.83 8.53 3.00
C ILE A 140 -4.33 9.13 1.69
N ALA A 141 -5.16 8.38 0.97
CA ALA A 141 -5.72 8.81 -0.30
C ALA A 141 -6.92 9.72 -0.10
N LYS A 142 -6.81 10.97 -0.54
CA LYS A 142 -7.89 11.97 -0.51
C LYS A 142 -8.14 12.50 -1.92
N TYR A 143 -9.40 12.42 -2.38
CA TYR A 143 -9.84 12.90 -3.71
C TYR A 143 -10.88 14.03 -3.62
N GLY A 144 -11.42 14.28 -2.43
CA GLY A 144 -12.47 15.28 -2.19
C GLY A 144 -13.83 14.64 -1.92
N ILE A 145 -14.69 15.39 -1.24
CA ILE A 145 -16.08 15.04 -0.97
C ILE A 145 -16.93 15.30 -2.23
N GLU A 146 -17.93 14.46 -2.48
CA GLU A 146 -18.85 14.54 -3.63
C GLU A 146 -18.12 14.51 -5.00
N THR A 147 -16.92 13.96 -5.05
CA THR A 147 -16.18 13.73 -6.28
C THR A 147 -16.33 12.30 -6.78
N PRO A 148 -16.08 12.04 -8.07
CA PRO A 148 -16.07 10.66 -8.59
C PRO A 148 -15.02 9.76 -7.92
N GLY A 149 -13.97 10.34 -7.31
CA GLY A 149 -12.91 9.64 -6.58
C GLY A 149 -13.26 9.33 -5.12
N GLU A 150 -14.22 10.04 -4.52
CA GLU A 150 -14.59 9.88 -3.11
C GLU A 150 -14.76 8.40 -2.69
N PRO A 151 -15.44 7.53 -3.45
CA PRO A 151 -15.65 6.15 -3.07
C PRO A 151 -14.41 5.25 -3.14
N THR A 152 -13.26 5.79 -3.54
CA THR A 152 -12.00 5.02 -3.65
C THR A 152 -10.92 5.49 -2.68
N GLN A 153 -11.22 6.44 -1.81
CA GLN A 153 -10.31 6.92 -0.75
C GLN A 153 -9.93 5.78 0.21
N GLY A 154 -8.89 5.97 0.98
CA GLY A 154 -8.44 5.00 1.97
C GLY A 154 -7.24 5.50 2.76
N ALA A 155 -6.85 4.77 3.79
CA ALA A 155 -5.71 5.08 4.64
C ALA A 155 -5.06 3.78 5.11
N GLY A 156 -3.74 3.68 5.02
CA GLY A 156 -3.03 2.51 5.53
C GLY A 156 -1.55 2.50 5.18
N SER A 157 -0.86 1.57 5.78
CA SER A 157 0.56 1.35 5.60
C SER A 157 0.90 -0.12 5.51
N VAL A 158 1.79 -0.48 4.58
CA VAL A 158 2.40 -1.80 4.50
C VAL A 158 3.88 -1.66 4.77
N ALA A 159 4.40 -2.39 5.77
CA ALA A 159 5.81 -2.46 6.10
C ALA A 159 6.40 -3.81 5.66
N MET A 160 7.58 -3.78 5.05
CA MET A 160 8.30 -4.96 4.56
C MET A 160 9.73 -4.92 5.05
N LEU A 161 10.18 -5.98 5.71
CA LEU A 161 11.59 -6.17 6.04
C LEU A 161 12.27 -6.93 4.91
N ILE A 162 13.30 -6.32 4.32
CA ILE A 162 14.05 -6.87 3.18
C ILE A 162 15.41 -7.36 3.67
N THR A 163 15.68 -8.63 3.42
CA THR A 163 16.92 -9.29 3.87
C THR A 163 17.43 -10.30 2.85
N GLN A 164 18.64 -10.77 3.08
CA GLN A 164 19.13 -12.02 2.50
C GLN A 164 18.42 -13.21 3.17
N ASN A 165 18.19 -14.28 2.41
CA ASN A 165 17.49 -15.49 2.86
C ASN A 165 16.10 -15.19 3.48
N PRO A 166 15.21 -14.54 2.72
CA PRO A 166 13.89 -14.10 3.20
C PRO A 166 13.02 -15.30 3.57
N ARG A 167 12.07 -15.08 4.49
CA ARG A 167 11.15 -16.13 4.98
C ARG A 167 9.79 -16.14 4.27
N ILE A 168 9.45 -15.11 3.49
CA ILE A 168 8.14 -15.03 2.81
C ILE A 168 8.29 -15.18 1.30
N MET A 169 9.00 -14.27 0.65
CA MET A 169 9.09 -14.24 -0.81
C MET A 169 10.47 -13.79 -1.28
N ALA A 170 11.11 -14.57 -2.12
CA ALA A 170 12.35 -14.23 -2.81
C ALA A 170 12.05 -13.43 -4.10
N PHE A 171 12.75 -12.31 -4.33
CA PHE A 171 12.61 -11.56 -5.58
C PHE A 171 13.35 -12.25 -6.72
N ASN A 172 12.69 -12.36 -7.87
CA ASN A 172 13.33 -12.75 -9.11
C ASN A 172 14.07 -11.54 -9.74
N ASN A 173 15.00 -11.82 -10.65
CA ASN A 173 15.72 -10.79 -11.42
C ASN A 173 15.06 -10.60 -12.80
N ASP A 174 13.75 -10.46 -12.83
CA ASP A 174 12.92 -10.51 -14.03
C ASP A 174 12.02 -9.27 -14.16
N ASN A 175 12.52 -8.11 -13.84
CA ASN A 175 11.74 -6.88 -13.86
C ASN A 175 11.80 -6.14 -15.21
N VAL A 176 10.66 -5.53 -15.58
CA VAL A 176 10.50 -4.65 -16.75
C VAL A 176 9.76 -3.38 -16.33
N ALA A 177 10.47 -2.28 -16.34
CA ALA A 177 9.91 -0.95 -16.07
C ALA A 177 9.70 -0.15 -17.38
N GLN A 178 8.66 0.69 -17.37
CA GLN A 178 8.36 1.69 -18.40
C GLN A 178 8.08 3.03 -17.75
N THR A 179 8.79 4.06 -18.18
CA THR A 179 8.53 5.45 -17.76
C THR A 179 7.94 6.23 -18.94
N ARG A 180 6.95 7.08 -18.64
CA ARG A 180 6.29 7.97 -19.59
C ARG A 180 6.00 9.30 -18.92
N ASP A 181 6.30 10.41 -19.58
CA ASP A 181 5.90 11.75 -19.12
C ASP A 181 4.44 12.01 -19.54
N ILE A 182 3.51 11.83 -18.62
CA ILE A 182 2.06 12.01 -18.82
C ILE A 182 1.40 12.62 -17.59
N MET A 183 0.27 13.29 -17.80
CA MET A 183 -0.55 13.89 -16.75
C MET A 183 -1.87 13.11 -16.61
N ASP A 184 -1.80 11.91 -16.08
CA ASP A 184 -2.98 11.04 -15.84
C ASP A 184 -3.59 11.26 -14.45
N PHE A 185 -2.75 11.49 -13.45
CA PHE A 185 -3.10 11.91 -12.09
C PHE A 185 -1.90 12.63 -11.48
N TRP A 186 -2.11 13.82 -10.92
CA TRP A 186 -1.05 14.62 -10.30
C TRP A 186 -1.61 15.57 -9.23
N ARG A 187 -0.78 15.95 -8.27
CA ARG A 187 -1.13 16.93 -7.24
C ARG A 187 0.03 17.91 -7.04
N PRO A 188 -0.01 19.08 -7.69
CA PRO A 188 1.03 20.10 -7.53
C PRO A 188 0.99 20.71 -6.12
N ASN A 189 2.14 21.24 -5.65
CA ASN A 189 2.29 21.77 -4.30
C ASN A 189 1.31 22.90 -3.92
N TYR A 190 0.72 23.57 -4.88
CA TYR A 190 -0.29 24.63 -4.66
C TYR A 190 -1.72 24.09 -4.56
N SER A 191 -1.91 22.77 -4.60
CA SER A 191 -3.25 22.14 -4.52
C SER A 191 -3.29 21.06 -3.44
N THR A 192 -4.34 21.11 -2.62
CA THR A 192 -4.61 20.06 -1.62
C THR A 192 -5.33 18.85 -2.22
N THR A 193 -5.97 19.04 -3.39
CA THR A 193 -6.67 17.98 -4.11
C THR A 193 -5.94 17.61 -5.39
N PRO A 194 -5.93 16.32 -5.77
CA PRO A 194 -5.33 15.90 -7.03
C PRO A 194 -6.18 16.28 -8.24
N TYR A 195 -5.52 16.43 -9.38
CA TYR A 195 -6.13 16.53 -10.69
C TYR A 195 -6.09 15.18 -11.39
N VAL A 196 -7.21 14.79 -12.00
CA VAL A 196 -7.32 13.50 -12.68
C VAL A 196 -8.33 13.57 -13.82
N ASN A 197 -7.98 12.95 -14.95
CA ASN A 197 -8.94 12.53 -15.95
C ASN A 197 -9.12 11.02 -15.82
N GLY A 198 -10.19 10.56 -15.18
CA GLY A 198 -10.38 9.16 -14.81
C GLY A 198 -10.43 8.18 -16.00
N VAL A 199 -10.97 8.62 -17.16
CA VAL A 199 -10.99 7.80 -18.39
C VAL A 199 -9.56 7.66 -18.94
N TYR A 200 -8.85 8.77 -19.05
CA TYR A 200 -7.47 8.77 -19.50
C TYR A 200 -6.55 7.97 -18.57
N SER A 201 -6.62 8.20 -17.27
CA SER A 201 -5.83 7.48 -16.27
C SER A 201 -6.07 5.97 -16.33
N THR A 202 -7.34 5.54 -16.41
CA THR A 202 -7.70 4.12 -16.62
C THR A 202 -7.03 3.55 -17.87
N GLN A 203 -7.06 4.29 -18.98
CA GLN A 203 -6.45 3.84 -20.23
C GLN A 203 -4.92 3.73 -20.10
N GLN A 204 -4.27 4.72 -19.46
CA GLN A 204 -2.82 4.70 -19.25
C GLN A 204 -2.37 3.51 -18.39
N TYR A 205 -3.08 3.23 -17.30
CA TYR A 205 -2.84 2.05 -16.46
C TYR A 205 -2.88 0.74 -17.28
N LEU A 206 -3.95 0.56 -18.08
CA LEU A 206 -4.15 -0.65 -18.87
C LEU A 206 -3.16 -0.78 -20.02
N ASP A 207 -2.76 0.31 -20.66
CA ASP A 207 -1.82 0.30 -21.77
C ASP A 207 -0.38 0.07 -21.29
N SER A 208 -0.02 0.67 -20.15
CA SER A 208 1.28 0.42 -19.50
C SER A 208 1.40 -1.03 -19.03
N LEU A 209 0.33 -1.59 -18.44
CA LEU A 209 0.29 -3.02 -18.10
C LEU A 209 0.54 -3.90 -19.33
N LYS A 210 -0.19 -3.64 -20.43
CA LYS A 210 -0.02 -4.42 -21.66
C LYS A 210 1.40 -4.29 -22.20
N THR A 211 1.97 -3.10 -22.21
CA THR A 211 3.31 -2.83 -22.74
C THR A 211 4.39 -3.53 -21.91
N THR A 212 4.35 -3.38 -20.58
CA THR A 212 5.32 -4.03 -19.68
C THR A 212 5.19 -5.53 -19.71
N TRP A 213 3.96 -6.08 -19.77
CA TRP A 213 3.71 -7.51 -19.89
C TRP A 213 4.27 -8.11 -21.19
N LEU A 214 4.03 -7.48 -22.34
CA LEU A 214 4.56 -7.95 -23.63
C LEU A 214 6.09 -7.91 -23.66
N GLU A 215 6.71 -6.87 -23.14
CA GLU A 215 8.17 -6.79 -23.06
C GLU A 215 8.72 -7.79 -22.03
N TYR A 216 8.02 -8.06 -20.94
CA TYR A 216 8.38 -9.08 -19.95
C TYR A 216 8.37 -10.47 -20.58
N GLN A 217 7.31 -10.84 -21.30
CA GLN A 217 7.23 -12.09 -22.04
C GLN A 217 8.38 -12.24 -23.05
N LYS A 218 8.71 -11.16 -23.77
CA LYS A 218 9.80 -11.16 -24.74
C LYS A 218 11.16 -11.37 -24.09
N ARG A 219 11.43 -10.74 -22.94
CA ARG A 219 12.73 -10.84 -22.25
C ARG A 219 12.94 -12.17 -21.56
N TYR A 220 11.91 -12.63 -20.85
CA TYR A 220 12.05 -13.76 -19.93
C TYR A 220 11.39 -15.04 -20.43
N GLN A 221 10.67 -15.00 -21.57
CA GLN A 221 9.98 -16.15 -22.17
C GLN A 221 8.97 -16.81 -21.21
N LEU A 222 8.41 -16.05 -20.28
CA LEU A 222 7.40 -16.48 -19.32
C LEU A 222 5.99 -16.09 -19.80
N THR A 223 5.01 -16.88 -19.43
CA THR A 223 3.59 -16.70 -19.73
C THR A 223 2.78 -16.70 -18.43
N LEU A 224 1.47 -16.41 -18.50
CA LEU A 224 0.62 -16.51 -17.31
C LEU A 224 0.52 -17.93 -16.73
N ASP A 225 0.88 -18.95 -17.52
CA ASP A 225 0.90 -20.33 -17.03
C ASP A 225 2.01 -20.59 -16.01
N ASP A 226 3.07 -19.78 -16.04
CA ASP A 226 4.21 -19.87 -15.13
C ASP A 226 3.93 -19.28 -13.74
N PHE A 227 2.83 -18.54 -13.54
CA PHE A 227 2.52 -17.85 -12.31
C PHE A 227 1.32 -18.45 -11.58
N ALA A 228 1.44 -18.69 -10.29
CA ALA A 228 0.33 -19.11 -9.45
C ALA A 228 -0.71 -17.96 -9.28
N ALA A 229 -0.25 -16.72 -9.20
CA ALA A 229 -1.09 -15.54 -9.06
C ALA A 229 -0.46 -14.30 -9.71
N VAL A 230 -1.30 -13.27 -9.92
CA VAL A 230 -0.86 -11.93 -10.33
C VAL A 230 -1.48 -10.92 -9.37
N CYS A 231 -0.65 -10.17 -8.66
CA CYS A 231 -1.05 -9.04 -7.84
C CYS A 231 -0.84 -7.72 -8.59
N PHE A 232 -1.75 -6.79 -8.39
CA PHE A 232 -1.77 -5.52 -9.10
C PHE A 232 -1.76 -4.34 -8.13
N HIS A 233 -1.20 -3.21 -8.54
CA HIS A 233 -1.57 -1.94 -7.96
C HIS A 233 -3.08 -1.75 -8.08
N LEU A 234 -3.73 -1.37 -6.98
CA LEU A 234 -5.18 -1.33 -6.84
C LEU A 234 -5.67 0.11 -6.56
N PRO A 235 -5.81 0.98 -7.59
CA PRO A 235 -6.56 2.24 -7.40
C PRO A 235 -7.98 1.95 -6.94
N TYR A 236 -8.56 0.91 -7.51
CA TYR A 236 -9.74 0.18 -7.04
C TYR A 236 -9.76 -1.22 -7.68
N PRO A 237 -10.32 -2.24 -7.01
CA PRO A 237 -10.18 -3.63 -7.45
C PRO A 237 -10.70 -3.93 -8.86
N LYS A 238 -11.78 -3.26 -9.30
CA LYS A 238 -12.34 -3.48 -10.64
C LYS A 238 -11.40 -3.09 -11.77
N LEU A 239 -10.53 -2.09 -11.58
CA LEU A 239 -9.53 -1.71 -12.58
C LEU A 239 -8.49 -2.82 -12.75
N ALA A 240 -8.00 -3.36 -11.64
CA ALA A 240 -7.05 -4.47 -11.67
C ALA A 240 -7.66 -5.73 -12.29
N LEU A 241 -8.95 -6.02 -12.05
CA LEU A 241 -9.67 -7.10 -12.73
C LEU A 241 -9.72 -6.90 -14.26
N LYS A 242 -9.92 -5.66 -14.72
CA LYS A 242 -9.83 -5.34 -16.16
C LYS A 242 -8.41 -5.57 -16.66
N GLY A 243 -7.39 -5.24 -15.86
CA GLY A 243 -5.98 -5.50 -16.14
C GLY A 243 -5.69 -6.99 -16.31
N LEU A 244 -6.09 -7.82 -15.35
CA LEU A 244 -5.93 -9.28 -15.43
C LEU A 244 -6.56 -9.84 -16.71
N LYS A 245 -7.81 -9.45 -17.01
CA LYS A 245 -8.51 -9.89 -18.24
C LYS A 245 -7.83 -9.40 -19.51
N LYS A 246 -7.16 -8.25 -19.49
CA LYS A 246 -6.45 -7.68 -20.66
C LYS A 246 -5.18 -8.46 -21.02
N ILE A 247 -4.47 -9.01 -20.03
CA ILE A 247 -3.25 -9.79 -20.25
C ILE A 247 -3.52 -11.31 -20.36
N MET A 248 -4.72 -11.75 -20.00
CA MET A 248 -5.12 -13.16 -20.05
C MET A 248 -5.24 -13.65 -21.51
N ASP A 249 -4.40 -14.61 -21.89
CA ASP A 249 -4.45 -15.21 -23.22
C ASP A 249 -5.72 -16.05 -23.40
N LYS A 250 -6.31 -15.98 -24.58
CA LYS A 250 -7.48 -16.80 -24.95
C LYS A 250 -7.16 -18.29 -24.93
N ASN A 251 -5.92 -18.66 -25.24
CA ASN A 251 -5.45 -20.04 -25.31
C ASN A 251 -5.04 -20.62 -23.95
N LEU A 252 -4.98 -19.79 -22.89
CA LEU A 252 -4.69 -20.28 -21.55
C LEU A 252 -5.76 -21.31 -21.13
N PRO A 253 -5.36 -22.47 -20.53
CA PRO A 253 -6.31 -23.49 -20.07
C PRO A 253 -7.36 -22.90 -19.12
N GLN A 254 -8.61 -23.39 -19.19
CA GLN A 254 -9.71 -22.86 -18.38
C GLN A 254 -9.41 -23.00 -16.88
N GLU A 255 -8.86 -24.14 -16.46
CA GLU A 255 -8.46 -24.37 -15.06
C GLU A 255 -7.47 -23.30 -14.56
N LYS A 256 -6.52 -22.90 -15.44
CA LYS A 256 -5.56 -21.86 -15.11
C LYS A 256 -6.21 -20.47 -15.03
N LYS A 257 -7.16 -20.18 -15.93
CA LYS A 257 -7.95 -18.93 -15.85
C LYS A 257 -8.74 -18.85 -14.54
N ASP A 258 -9.37 -19.95 -14.15
CA ASP A 258 -10.18 -20.05 -12.93
C ASP A 258 -9.29 -19.90 -11.68
N LEU A 259 -8.09 -20.50 -11.68
CA LEU A 259 -7.11 -20.35 -10.62
C LEU A 259 -6.64 -18.89 -10.46
N LEU A 260 -6.26 -18.25 -11.57
CA LEU A 260 -5.82 -16.85 -11.55
C LEU A 260 -6.95 -15.90 -11.10
N GLN A 261 -8.21 -16.17 -11.50
CA GLN A 261 -9.36 -15.41 -11.04
C GLN A 261 -9.59 -15.63 -9.55
N LYS A 262 -9.53 -16.86 -9.05
CA LYS A 262 -9.67 -17.20 -7.63
C LYS A 262 -8.63 -16.46 -6.78
N HIS A 263 -7.36 -16.50 -7.18
CA HIS A 263 -6.28 -15.82 -6.47
C HIS A 263 -6.39 -14.30 -6.56
N PHE A 264 -6.88 -13.77 -7.69
CA PHE A 264 -7.21 -12.35 -7.80
C PHE A 264 -8.29 -11.97 -6.78
N ASP A 265 -9.38 -12.74 -6.67
CA ASP A 265 -10.47 -12.45 -5.73
C ASP A 265 -9.98 -12.46 -4.27
N GLN A 266 -9.02 -13.32 -3.93
CA GLN A 266 -8.36 -13.34 -2.61
C GLN A 266 -7.40 -12.15 -2.41
N SER A 267 -6.72 -11.69 -3.45
CA SER A 267 -5.81 -10.56 -3.36
C SER A 267 -6.50 -9.22 -3.11
N ILE A 268 -7.77 -9.10 -3.41
CA ILE A 268 -8.52 -7.84 -3.25
C ILE A 268 -9.30 -7.73 -1.94
N LEU A 269 -9.36 -8.77 -1.09
CA LEU A 269 -10.21 -8.80 0.10
C LEU A 269 -9.92 -7.65 1.06
N TYR A 270 -8.65 -7.32 1.28
CA TYR A 270 -8.27 -6.20 2.16
C TYR A 270 -8.57 -4.85 1.52
N SER A 271 -8.23 -4.68 0.24
CA SER A 271 -8.54 -3.43 -0.49
C SER A 271 -10.03 -3.15 -0.57
N GLN A 272 -10.91 -4.18 -0.59
CA GLN A 272 -12.35 -4.01 -0.54
C GLN A 272 -12.84 -3.33 0.75
N LYS A 273 -12.05 -3.43 1.84
CA LYS A 273 -12.38 -2.89 3.16
C LYS A 273 -11.61 -1.63 3.53
N VAL A 274 -10.49 -1.38 2.86
CA VAL A 274 -9.57 -0.29 3.20
C VAL A 274 -9.66 0.85 2.20
N GLY A 275 -9.96 0.56 0.92
CA GLY A 275 -9.85 1.52 -0.17
C GLY A 275 -8.45 1.57 -0.76
N ASN A 276 -8.12 2.66 -1.47
CA ASN A 276 -6.81 2.90 -2.04
C ASN A 276 -5.83 3.42 -0.97
N ILE A 277 -4.66 2.83 -0.88
CA ILE A 277 -3.56 3.29 -0.04
C ILE A 277 -2.31 3.59 -0.90
N TYR A 278 -2.53 4.07 -2.10
CA TYR A 278 -1.52 4.51 -3.08
C TYR A 278 -0.32 3.54 -3.18
N THR A 279 0.85 3.92 -2.65
CA THR A 279 2.10 3.14 -2.71
C THR A 279 1.96 1.75 -2.09
N GLY A 280 1.10 1.58 -1.10
CA GLY A 280 0.89 0.31 -0.39
C GLY A 280 -0.10 -0.64 -1.08
N SER A 281 -0.90 -0.17 -2.04
CA SER A 281 -2.04 -0.95 -2.57
C SER A 281 -1.63 -2.26 -3.24
N LEU A 282 -0.50 -2.31 -3.95
CA LEU A 282 0.03 -3.55 -4.53
C LEU A 282 0.40 -4.56 -3.45
N PHE A 283 1.11 -4.12 -2.43
CA PHE A 283 1.63 -4.98 -1.35
C PHE A 283 0.53 -5.39 -0.36
N LEU A 284 -0.50 -4.55 -0.21
CA LEU A 284 -1.74 -4.95 0.48
C LEU A 284 -2.46 -6.08 -0.27
N GLY A 285 -2.47 -6.02 -1.60
CA GLY A 285 -2.98 -7.10 -2.45
C GLY A 285 -2.18 -8.38 -2.32
N LEU A 286 -0.84 -8.30 -2.29
CA LEU A 286 0.02 -9.46 -2.03
C LEU A 286 -0.26 -10.05 -0.65
N LEU A 287 -0.28 -9.24 0.41
CA LEU A 287 -0.56 -9.69 1.76
C LEU A 287 -1.95 -10.33 1.88
N SER A 288 -2.97 -9.70 1.28
CA SER A 288 -4.32 -10.24 1.22
C SER A 288 -4.37 -11.63 0.57
N LEU A 289 -3.68 -11.82 -0.54
CA LEU A 289 -3.56 -13.11 -1.21
C LEU A 289 -2.93 -14.16 -0.29
N LEU A 290 -1.78 -13.87 0.30
CA LEU A 290 -1.02 -14.81 1.13
C LEU A 290 -1.77 -15.22 2.40
N GLU A 291 -2.49 -14.31 3.02
CA GLU A 291 -3.23 -14.56 4.26
C GLU A 291 -4.59 -15.24 4.06
N ASN A 292 -5.19 -15.12 2.87
CA ASN A 292 -6.55 -15.61 2.61
C ASN A 292 -6.61 -16.78 1.60
N THR A 293 -5.50 -17.41 1.28
CA THR A 293 -5.49 -18.63 0.46
C THR A 293 -4.71 -19.77 1.11
N ASP A 294 -5.18 -20.99 0.91
CA ASP A 294 -4.50 -22.22 1.29
C ASP A 294 -4.02 -23.04 0.08
N SER A 295 -4.16 -22.45 -1.14
CA SER A 295 -3.80 -23.15 -2.39
C SER A 295 -2.43 -22.79 -2.93
N LEU A 296 -1.74 -21.81 -2.35
CA LEU A 296 -0.36 -21.48 -2.67
C LEU A 296 0.61 -22.35 -1.89
N LYS A 297 1.79 -22.60 -2.44
CA LYS A 297 2.85 -23.41 -1.84
C LYS A 297 4.23 -22.80 -2.10
N ALA A 298 5.22 -23.25 -1.37
CA ALA A 298 6.62 -22.91 -1.62
C ALA A 298 7.01 -23.23 -3.09
N GLY A 299 7.77 -22.35 -3.69
CA GLY A 299 8.16 -22.41 -5.11
C GLY A 299 7.13 -21.78 -6.08
N ASP A 300 5.93 -21.43 -5.61
CA ASP A 300 4.95 -20.75 -6.46
C ASP A 300 5.43 -19.32 -6.79
N LYS A 301 5.41 -18.99 -8.09
CA LYS A 301 5.74 -17.65 -8.57
C LYS A 301 4.51 -16.75 -8.53
N ILE A 302 4.69 -15.59 -7.94
CA ILE A 302 3.69 -14.52 -7.89
C ILE A 302 4.18 -13.36 -8.75
N ALA A 303 3.42 -13.02 -9.79
CA ALA A 303 3.69 -11.82 -10.56
C ALA A 303 3.12 -10.58 -9.86
N LEU A 304 3.81 -9.44 -10.01
CA LEU A 304 3.42 -8.16 -9.44
C LEU A 304 3.44 -7.09 -10.52
N TYR A 305 2.35 -6.34 -10.61
CA TYR A 305 2.27 -5.17 -11.48
C TYR A 305 2.12 -3.90 -10.65
N SER A 306 3.16 -3.07 -10.66
CA SER A 306 3.20 -1.75 -10.03
C SER A 306 2.90 -0.67 -11.05
N TYR A 307 2.16 0.36 -10.64
CA TYR A 307 1.87 1.52 -11.46
C TYR A 307 1.80 2.77 -10.58
N GLY A 308 2.61 3.76 -10.88
CA GLY A 308 2.52 5.10 -10.34
C GLY A 308 2.19 6.08 -11.47
N SER A 309 1.17 6.91 -11.25
CA SER A 309 0.78 7.95 -12.22
C SER A 309 1.91 8.96 -12.44
N GLY A 310 1.99 9.52 -13.67
CA GLY A 310 3.04 10.45 -14.05
C GLY A 310 3.92 10.06 -15.24
N ALA A 311 4.26 8.84 -15.59
CA ALA A 311 3.97 7.60 -14.90
C ALA A 311 5.16 6.65 -14.95
N VAL A 312 5.26 5.76 -13.95
CA VAL A 312 6.15 4.60 -14.00
C VAL A 312 5.33 3.34 -13.79
N ALA A 313 5.49 2.37 -14.69
CA ALA A 313 4.87 1.05 -14.60
C ALA A 313 5.95 -0.02 -14.56
N GLU A 314 5.78 -1.06 -13.74
CA GLU A 314 6.73 -2.16 -13.68
C GLU A 314 6.02 -3.49 -13.48
N PHE A 315 6.47 -4.49 -14.24
CA PHE A 315 6.09 -5.89 -14.10
C PHE A 315 7.31 -6.68 -13.62
N PHE A 316 7.15 -7.43 -12.53
CA PHE A 316 8.21 -8.23 -11.91
C PHE A 316 7.62 -9.41 -11.16
N SER A 317 8.45 -10.31 -10.64
CA SER A 317 7.96 -11.46 -9.89
C SER A 317 8.81 -11.81 -8.67
N GLY A 318 8.22 -12.64 -7.81
CA GLY A 318 8.88 -13.30 -6.70
C GLY A 318 8.39 -14.73 -6.55
N GLU A 319 9.12 -15.51 -5.77
CA GLU A 319 8.85 -16.91 -5.50
C GLU A 319 8.66 -17.12 -4.00
N LEU A 320 7.60 -17.85 -3.61
CA LEU A 320 7.31 -18.12 -2.20
C LEU A 320 8.33 -19.08 -1.60
N VAL A 321 8.78 -18.76 -0.40
CA VAL A 321 9.80 -19.54 0.32
C VAL A 321 9.13 -20.62 1.16
N GLU A 322 9.82 -21.71 1.41
CA GLU A 322 9.32 -22.80 2.25
C GLU A 322 9.00 -22.32 3.68
N GLY A 323 7.80 -22.64 4.16
CA GLY A 323 7.33 -22.27 5.50
C GLY A 323 6.87 -20.83 5.65
N TYR A 324 6.66 -20.09 4.55
CA TYR A 324 6.23 -18.67 4.58
C TYR A 324 4.93 -18.46 5.37
N GLU A 325 4.05 -19.45 5.43
CA GLU A 325 2.75 -19.37 6.11
C GLU A 325 2.87 -19.11 7.61
N ALA A 326 3.99 -19.52 8.23
CA ALA A 326 4.25 -19.31 9.65
C ALA A 326 4.47 -17.83 10.03
N TYR A 327 4.69 -16.97 9.03
CA TYR A 327 4.98 -15.54 9.20
C TYR A 327 3.81 -14.64 8.81
N LEU A 328 2.62 -15.22 8.58
CA LEU A 328 1.40 -14.52 8.16
C LEU A 328 0.38 -14.42 9.31
N ASP A 329 -0.37 -13.33 9.35
CA ASP A 329 -1.46 -13.13 10.33
C ASP A 329 -2.80 -13.60 9.72
N LYS A 330 -3.15 -14.85 9.92
CA LYS A 330 -4.41 -15.44 9.42
C LYS A 330 -5.69 -14.84 10.05
N ASP A 331 -5.57 -14.05 11.12
CA ASP A 331 -6.70 -13.39 11.79
C ASP A 331 -6.93 -11.94 11.33
N ARG A 332 -6.08 -11.41 10.46
CA ARG A 332 -6.14 -10.00 10.02
C ARG A 332 -7.48 -9.62 9.41
N PHE A 333 -8.09 -10.49 8.61
CA PHE A 333 -9.39 -10.23 8.02
C PHE A 333 -10.48 -10.03 9.09
N ASN A 334 -10.46 -10.80 10.19
CA ASN A 334 -11.37 -10.64 11.31
C ASN A 334 -11.12 -9.31 12.05
N LYS A 335 -9.86 -8.94 12.26
CA LYS A 335 -9.50 -7.65 12.86
C LYS A 335 -10.03 -6.47 12.03
N LEU A 336 -9.96 -6.54 10.70
CA LEU A 336 -10.55 -5.52 9.82
C LEU A 336 -12.09 -5.40 9.96
N ASN A 337 -12.78 -6.47 10.37
CA ASN A 337 -14.22 -6.46 10.60
C ASN A 337 -14.62 -5.83 11.95
N GLN A 338 -13.67 -5.60 12.85
CA GLN A 338 -13.92 -5.06 14.20
C GLN A 338 -13.77 -3.54 14.29
N ARG A 339 -13.44 -2.87 13.18
CA ARG A 339 -13.27 -1.42 13.14
C ARG A 339 -14.58 -0.67 13.39
N THR A 340 -14.47 0.54 13.91
CA THR A 340 -15.60 1.42 14.26
C THR A 340 -16.16 2.08 12.99
N ALA A 341 -17.44 1.81 12.69
CA ALA A 341 -18.12 2.47 11.57
C ALA A 341 -18.47 3.91 11.92
N LEU A 342 -18.13 4.85 11.05
CA LEU A 342 -18.55 6.26 11.13
C LEU A 342 -19.86 6.46 10.35
N SER A 343 -20.68 7.41 10.84
CA SER A 343 -21.72 7.99 9.99
C SER A 343 -21.10 8.84 8.88
N VAL A 344 -21.84 9.08 7.77
CA VAL A 344 -21.37 9.97 6.71
C VAL A 344 -21.08 11.37 7.26
N ALA A 345 -21.91 11.87 8.19
CA ALA A 345 -21.71 13.18 8.79
C ALA A 345 -20.40 13.24 9.66
N ASP A 346 -20.06 12.16 10.38
CA ASP A 346 -18.81 12.12 11.13
C ASP A 346 -17.59 11.93 10.22
N TYR A 347 -17.72 11.15 9.16
CA TYR A 347 -16.71 11.06 8.11
C TYR A 347 -16.41 12.43 7.47
N GLU A 348 -17.44 13.22 7.13
CA GLU A 348 -17.27 14.57 6.58
C GLU A 348 -16.59 15.52 7.57
N LYS A 349 -16.92 15.44 8.88
CA LYS A 349 -16.19 16.20 9.91
C LYS A 349 -14.70 15.85 9.91
N VAL A 350 -14.36 14.55 9.96
CA VAL A 350 -12.96 14.10 9.93
C VAL A 350 -12.26 14.50 8.62
N PHE A 351 -12.96 14.48 7.49
CA PHE A 351 -12.39 14.85 6.21
C PHE A 351 -11.98 16.31 6.13
N PHE A 352 -12.82 17.22 6.68
CA PHE A 352 -12.60 18.66 6.66
C PHE A 352 -11.86 19.18 7.90
N GLU A 353 -11.54 18.29 8.85
CA GLU A 353 -10.75 18.68 10.01
C GLU A 353 -9.33 19.04 9.56
N GLU A 354 -8.88 20.23 9.98
CA GLU A 354 -7.55 20.76 9.70
C GLU A 354 -6.80 21.05 11.00
N VAL A 355 -5.48 21.09 10.91
CA VAL A 355 -4.65 21.50 12.04
C VAL A 355 -4.87 23.00 12.28
N ASP A 356 -5.43 23.34 13.43
CA ASP A 356 -5.59 24.72 13.89
C ASP A 356 -4.51 25.04 14.93
N LEU A 357 -3.59 25.94 14.59
CA LEU A 357 -2.48 26.32 15.45
C LEU A 357 -2.83 27.61 16.20
N ASP A 358 -2.55 27.64 17.50
CA ASP A 358 -2.67 28.83 18.34
C ASP A 358 -1.58 29.90 18.02
N GLU A 359 -1.59 31.01 18.79
CA GLU A 359 -0.63 32.12 18.64
C GLU A 359 0.83 31.70 18.90
N THR A 360 1.05 30.52 19.54
CA THR A 360 2.38 29.94 19.76
C THR A 360 2.77 28.90 18.72
N ASN A 361 2.02 28.80 17.62
CA ASN A 361 2.16 27.79 16.57
C ASN A 361 2.04 26.36 17.10
N SER A 362 1.14 26.15 18.07
CA SER A 362 0.99 24.89 18.77
C SER A 362 -0.47 24.39 18.72
N ALA A 363 -0.65 23.07 18.82
CA ALA A 363 -1.95 22.41 18.93
C ALA A 363 -1.83 21.15 19.79
N GLN A 364 -2.89 20.83 20.54
CA GLN A 364 -3.02 19.58 21.29
C GLN A 364 -4.11 18.73 20.67
N PHE A 365 -3.88 17.43 20.58
CA PHE A 365 -4.82 16.47 20.02
C PHE A 365 -5.32 15.50 21.11
N ALA A 366 -6.53 14.97 20.92
CA ALA A 366 -7.18 14.02 21.81
C ALA A 366 -7.97 12.99 21.01
N GLY A 367 -8.47 11.94 21.65
CA GLY A 367 -9.32 10.95 21.01
C GLY A 367 -8.56 9.89 20.21
N TYR A 368 -7.33 9.58 20.60
CA TYR A 368 -6.44 8.60 19.93
C TYR A 368 -6.27 7.28 20.70
N ASP A 369 -7.08 7.01 21.70
CA ASP A 369 -6.93 5.85 22.62
C ASP A 369 -7.03 4.49 21.92
N ASN A 370 -7.62 4.45 20.72
CA ASN A 370 -7.76 3.24 19.92
C ASN A 370 -6.60 2.99 18.93
N GLN A 371 -5.58 3.86 18.93
CA GLN A 371 -4.43 3.80 18.04
C GLN A 371 -3.22 3.19 18.74
N ASP A 372 -2.26 2.62 17.98
CA ASP A 372 -0.99 2.16 18.54
C ASP A 372 0.03 3.30 18.64
N PHE A 373 0.00 4.22 17.68
CA PHE A 373 0.79 5.46 17.65
C PHE A 373 -0.12 6.62 17.27
N ALA A 374 0.12 7.79 17.83
CA ALA A 374 -0.65 8.99 17.57
C ALA A 374 0.20 10.25 17.43
N LEU A 375 -0.26 11.20 16.63
CA LEU A 375 0.15 12.59 16.72
C LEU A 375 -0.54 13.17 17.95
N ILE A 376 0.23 13.50 18.99
CA ILE A 376 -0.29 13.95 20.29
C ILE A 376 -0.33 15.47 20.40
N GLU A 377 0.64 16.15 19.79
CA GLU A 377 0.73 17.62 19.82
C GLU A 377 1.59 18.16 18.68
N ILE A 378 1.41 19.42 18.39
CA ILE A 378 2.37 20.26 17.65
C ILE A 378 2.82 21.35 18.61
N VAL A 379 4.12 21.56 18.73
CA VAL A 379 4.70 22.62 19.58
C VAL A 379 5.67 23.43 18.74
N ASP A 380 5.42 24.72 18.56
CA ASP A 380 6.24 25.59 17.72
C ASP A 380 6.55 24.97 16.34
N HIS A 381 5.49 24.58 15.61
CA HIS A 381 5.51 23.87 14.33
C HIS A 381 6.12 22.46 14.35
N GLN A 382 6.56 21.93 15.49
CA GLN A 382 7.17 20.61 15.57
C GLN A 382 6.14 19.55 15.93
N ARG A 383 5.90 18.60 15.02
CA ARG A 383 5.03 17.44 15.26
C ARG A 383 5.66 16.52 16.31
N ARG A 384 4.86 16.12 17.31
CA ARG A 384 5.25 15.14 18.34
C ARG A 384 4.32 13.96 18.31
N TYR A 385 4.91 12.81 18.16
CA TYR A 385 4.23 11.53 18.12
C TYR A 385 4.57 10.70 19.35
N SER A 386 3.67 9.80 19.76
CA SER A 386 3.92 8.85 20.83
C SER A 386 3.30 7.48 20.50
N LYS A 387 3.87 6.44 21.06
CA LYS A 387 3.19 5.16 21.24
C LYS A 387 2.12 5.35 22.31
N VAL A 388 0.90 4.89 22.06
CA VAL A 388 -0.23 5.01 22.99
C VAL A 388 -0.19 3.81 23.93
N GLU A 389 -0.18 4.06 25.22
CA GLU A 389 -0.34 3.02 26.24
C GLU A 389 -1.81 2.60 26.31
N LYS A 390 -2.09 1.31 26.12
CA LYS A 390 -3.44 0.71 26.15
C LYS A 390 -3.75 0.07 27.50
#